data_2d88498438fd3b6e1b26c515704bf94b
#
_entry.id   2d88498438fd3b6e1b26c515704bf94b
#
_cell.length_a   1.000
_cell.length_b   1.000
_cell.length_c   1.000
_cell.angle_alpha   90.00
_cell.angle_beta   90.00
_cell.angle_gamma   90.00
#
_symmetry.space_group_name_H-M   'P 1'
#
loop_
_entity.id
_entity.type
_entity.pdbx_description
1 polymer ?
#
loop_
_entity_poly.entity_id
_entity_poly.type
_entity_poly.pdbx_seq_one_letter_code
_entity_poly.pdbx_strand_id
1 'polypeptide(L)'
;IGSKAASMKIILTVASVGIIIGVVTSSGMMEVARSGVFYPGQFSFQEIMMLFLGMMLGNVLLLDLYNTLGLPTSTTVSMVFGLLGAAVAAALFRIAGDPGTSLQDLSQFINTGKAMVIIAAILLSVALAFVAGTLFMYISRLIFSFRHAAVFRRWGAVWCGISLAGILYFALFKGLKSSGLIPTSVSAYVGDHVLVTLLAFWAAASLLLYIFQRMRLNIMRITILSGTFALALAFAGNDLVNFIGVPLASYDAWQIAREAGSESIMMGELAEPARANFLLLLASGLMMGALEAPARANFLLLGVSGLIMVLTLFFSKKSQHVTETELSLASQHEGEERFGSTFISRSLVRATLVLNTMWTGLIPARVQKAIDRRFEPLPAEERSSAPYDMVRAVVNLTAASILIAIATSYKLPLSTTYVVFMVAMGSSLADRSWGRESAVYRITGVMAVISGWFITALGGFLIALAVTALLLWGGWIAVAALTA
;
A
#
# COMPACT_ATOMS: atom_id res chain seq x y z
N ILE A 1 11.26 9.74 -6.80
CA ILE A 1 12.08 9.35 -7.95
C ILE A 1 11.65 10.15 -9.19
N GLY A 2 10.39 10.07 -9.63
CA GLY A 2 9.91 10.63 -10.90
C GLY A 2 10.09 12.13 -11.08
N SER A 3 10.10 12.93 -10.01
CA SER A 3 10.35 14.38 -10.08
C SER A 3 11.82 14.77 -9.98
N LYS A 4 12.73 13.81 -9.80
CA LYS A 4 14.18 14.05 -9.57
C LYS A 4 14.48 15.09 -8.48
N ALA A 5 13.61 15.20 -7.47
CA ALA A 5 13.73 16.19 -6.39
C ALA A 5 15.00 16.01 -5.53
N ALA A 6 15.49 14.78 -5.40
CA ALA A 6 16.71 14.44 -4.68
C ALA A 6 17.44 13.27 -5.37
N SER A 7 18.71 13.04 -4.98
CA SER A 7 19.43 11.87 -5.47
C SER A 7 18.82 10.57 -4.96
N MET A 8 18.97 9.50 -5.72
CA MET A 8 18.42 8.17 -5.36
C MET A 8 18.86 7.76 -3.95
N LYS A 9 20.12 7.96 -3.59
CA LYS A 9 20.65 7.63 -2.26
C LYS A 9 19.88 8.33 -1.14
N ILE A 10 19.59 9.63 -1.28
CA ILE A 10 18.83 10.41 -0.28
C ILE A 10 17.41 9.88 -0.18
N ILE A 11 16.75 9.61 -1.31
CA ILE A 11 15.38 9.08 -1.35
C ILE A 11 15.32 7.73 -0.65
N LEU A 12 16.24 6.80 -0.98
CA LEU A 12 16.31 5.48 -0.36
C LEU A 12 16.59 5.56 1.14
N THR A 13 17.51 6.43 1.58
CA THR A 13 17.81 6.63 3.01
C THR A 13 16.58 7.13 3.76
N VAL A 14 15.89 8.15 3.24
CA VAL A 14 14.67 8.68 3.86
C VAL A 14 13.55 7.63 3.91
N ALA A 15 13.38 6.87 2.84
CA ALA A 15 12.42 5.76 2.80
C ALA A 15 12.78 4.66 3.82
N SER A 16 14.05 4.31 3.94
CA SER A 16 14.52 3.30 4.91
C SER A 16 14.22 3.67 6.35
N VAL A 17 14.42 4.93 6.72
CA VAL A 17 14.05 5.43 8.06
C VAL A 17 12.54 5.31 8.28
N GLY A 18 11.73 5.66 7.27
CA GLY A 18 10.28 5.49 7.31
C GLY A 18 9.87 4.02 7.48
N ILE A 19 10.50 3.10 6.73
CA ILE A 19 10.27 1.66 6.83
C ILE A 19 10.59 1.15 8.24
N ILE A 20 11.75 1.44 8.78
CA ILE A 20 12.18 0.96 10.10
C ILE A 20 11.17 1.38 11.19
N ILE A 21 10.76 2.66 11.18
CA ILE A 21 9.78 3.17 12.14
C ILE A 21 8.40 2.50 11.89
N GLY A 22 7.98 2.37 10.63
CA GLY A 22 6.71 1.75 10.27
C GLY A 22 6.63 0.27 10.70
N VAL A 23 7.70 -0.48 10.51
CA VAL A 23 7.81 -1.90 10.93
C VAL A 23 7.61 -2.06 12.43
N VAL A 24 8.30 -1.26 13.23
CA VAL A 24 8.21 -1.33 14.69
C VAL A 24 6.80 -0.97 15.19
N THR A 25 6.03 -0.22 14.40
CA THR A 25 4.70 0.27 14.79
C THR A 25 3.52 -0.49 14.17
N SER A 26 3.78 -1.53 13.36
CA SER A 26 2.78 -2.19 12.48
C SER A 26 1.97 -3.32 13.13
N SER A 27 2.10 -3.57 14.42
CA SER A 27 1.51 -4.74 15.11
C SER A 27 -0.01 -4.95 14.89
N GLY A 28 -0.76 -3.88 14.64
CA GLY A 28 -2.22 -3.96 14.49
C GLY A 28 -2.71 -4.67 13.22
N MET A 29 -1.88 -4.77 12.17
CA MET A 29 -2.27 -5.42 10.92
C MET A 29 -2.02 -6.95 10.93
N MET A 30 -1.24 -7.47 11.87
CA MET A 30 -0.91 -8.91 11.96
C MET A 30 -2.13 -9.81 12.19
N GLU A 31 -3.20 -9.27 12.75
CA GLU A 31 -4.48 -9.95 12.96
C GLU A 31 -5.10 -10.46 11.64
N VAL A 32 -4.85 -9.77 10.52
CA VAL A 32 -5.37 -10.17 9.20
C VAL A 32 -4.82 -11.53 8.78
N ALA A 33 -3.55 -11.81 9.03
CA ALA A 33 -2.93 -13.11 8.71
C ALA A 33 -3.41 -14.23 9.63
N ARG A 34 -3.75 -13.92 10.89
CA ARG A 34 -4.15 -14.90 11.91
C ARG A 34 -5.59 -15.37 11.77
N SER A 35 -6.53 -14.45 11.58
CA SER A 35 -7.97 -14.74 11.61
C SER A 35 -8.81 -13.88 10.67
N GLY A 36 -8.17 -13.19 9.72
CA GLY A 36 -8.87 -12.28 8.81
C GLY A 36 -9.75 -12.97 7.79
N VAL A 37 -9.38 -14.17 7.33
CA VAL A 37 -9.99 -14.82 6.16
C VAL A 37 -10.60 -16.17 6.51
N PHE A 38 -10.13 -16.82 7.57
CA PHE A 38 -10.59 -18.16 8.02
C PHE A 38 -10.78 -18.18 9.54
N TYR A 39 -11.41 -19.23 10.06
CA TYR A 39 -11.60 -19.46 11.48
C TYR A 39 -10.55 -20.44 12.01
N PRO A 40 -9.51 -19.97 12.73
CA PRO A 40 -8.42 -20.84 13.20
C PRO A 40 -8.91 -21.99 14.08
N GLY A 41 -9.94 -21.77 14.89
CA GLY A 41 -10.51 -22.77 15.79
C GLY A 41 -11.10 -24.00 15.09
N GLN A 42 -11.28 -23.96 13.76
CA GLN A 42 -11.77 -25.08 12.96
C GLN A 42 -10.63 -25.97 12.44
N PHE A 43 -9.38 -25.62 12.69
CA PHE A 43 -8.20 -26.32 12.18
C PHE A 43 -7.29 -26.76 13.31
N SER A 44 -6.65 -27.91 13.14
CA SER A 44 -5.57 -28.38 14.00
C SER A 44 -4.28 -27.61 13.72
N PHE A 45 -3.31 -27.71 14.64
CA PHE A 45 -1.98 -27.14 14.46
C PHE A 45 -1.33 -27.60 13.15
N GLN A 46 -1.36 -28.90 12.85
CA GLN A 46 -0.77 -29.43 11.63
C GLN A 46 -1.43 -28.87 10.37
N GLU A 47 -2.76 -28.80 10.33
CA GLU A 47 -3.50 -28.24 9.21
C GLU A 47 -3.17 -26.76 8.98
N ILE A 48 -3.08 -25.96 10.07
CA ILE A 48 -2.71 -24.55 9.99
C ILE A 48 -1.27 -24.36 9.51
N MET A 49 -0.34 -25.20 9.96
CA MET A 49 1.05 -25.11 9.48
C MET A 49 1.16 -25.42 7.99
N MET A 50 0.42 -26.42 7.48
CA MET A 50 0.37 -26.72 6.04
C MET A 50 -0.32 -25.62 5.23
N LEU A 51 -1.40 -25.02 5.78
CA LEU A 51 -2.09 -23.86 5.22
C LEU A 51 -1.14 -22.66 5.07
N PHE A 52 -0.43 -22.31 6.13
CA PHE A 52 0.50 -21.20 6.14
C PHE A 52 1.69 -21.43 5.20
N LEU A 53 2.27 -22.61 5.21
CA LEU A 53 3.37 -22.98 4.31
C LEU A 53 2.93 -22.93 2.84
N GLY A 54 1.77 -23.52 2.51
CA GLY A 54 1.22 -23.54 1.15
C GLY A 54 0.93 -22.14 0.63
N MET A 55 0.36 -21.28 1.48
CA MET A 55 0.17 -19.87 1.16
C MET A 55 1.50 -19.15 0.89
N MET A 56 2.51 -19.34 1.75
CA MET A 56 3.81 -18.68 1.62
C MET A 56 4.54 -19.10 0.35
N LEU A 57 4.61 -20.38 0.06
CA LEU A 57 5.21 -20.90 -1.18
C LEU A 57 4.49 -20.38 -2.42
N GLY A 58 3.15 -20.42 -2.42
CA GLY A 58 2.34 -19.89 -3.51
C GLY A 58 2.56 -18.39 -3.73
N ASN A 59 2.65 -17.62 -2.63
CA ASN A 59 2.90 -16.17 -2.68
C ASN A 59 4.29 -15.84 -3.25
N VAL A 60 5.33 -16.57 -2.84
CA VAL A 60 6.70 -16.37 -3.36
C VAL A 60 6.75 -16.63 -4.86
N LEU A 61 6.18 -17.74 -5.33
CA LEU A 61 6.14 -18.09 -6.75
C LEU A 61 5.42 -17.03 -7.59
N LEU A 62 4.25 -16.58 -7.12
CA LEU A 62 3.46 -15.59 -7.84
C LEU A 62 4.16 -14.24 -7.91
N LEU A 63 4.68 -13.75 -6.78
CA LEU A 63 5.34 -12.44 -6.71
C LEU A 63 6.65 -12.41 -7.50
N ASP A 64 7.43 -13.50 -7.48
CA ASP A 64 8.65 -13.58 -8.29
C ASP A 64 8.36 -13.54 -9.79
N LEU A 65 7.29 -14.22 -10.24
CA LEU A 65 6.83 -14.16 -11.63
C LEU A 65 6.49 -12.72 -12.05
N TYR A 66 5.67 -12.00 -11.26
CA TYR A 66 5.30 -10.62 -11.56
C TYR A 66 6.49 -9.66 -11.54
N ASN A 67 7.37 -9.78 -10.55
CA ASN A 67 8.59 -8.97 -10.47
C ASN A 67 9.53 -9.24 -11.66
N THR A 68 9.60 -10.48 -12.12
CA THR A 68 10.41 -10.85 -13.30
C THR A 68 9.84 -10.24 -14.58
N LEU A 69 8.52 -10.19 -14.72
CA LEU A 69 7.83 -9.55 -15.84
C LEU A 69 7.83 -8.00 -15.75
N GLY A 70 8.28 -7.43 -14.63
CA GLY A 70 8.27 -5.98 -14.38
C GLY A 70 6.86 -5.39 -14.29
N LEU A 71 5.88 -6.21 -13.89
CA LEU A 71 4.48 -5.79 -13.75
C LEU A 71 4.17 -5.45 -12.30
N PRO A 72 3.60 -4.26 -12.02
CA PRO A 72 3.19 -3.90 -10.67
C PRO A 72 2.03 -4.81 -10.22
N THR A 73 2.24 -5.46 -9.09
CA THR A 73 1.22 -6.31 -8.45
C THR A 73 1.08 -6.00 -6.97
N SER A 74 0.07 -6.57 -6.33
CA SER A 74 -0.25 -6.34 -4.93
C SER A 74 0.14 -7.52 -4.06
N THR A 75 1.06 -7.30 -3.14
CA THR A 75 1.40 -8.26 -2.08
C THR A 75 0.21 -8.54 -1.16
N THR A 76 -0.61 -7.54 -0.86
CA THR A 76 -1.82 -7.70 -0.03
C THR A 76 -2.87 -8.57 -0.72
N VAL A 77 -3.11 -8.35 -2.01
CA VAL A 77 -4.06 -9.18 -2.77
C VAL A 77 -3.55 -10.62 -2.85
N SER A 78 -2.27 -10.80 -3.16
CA SER A 78 -1.65 -12.13 -3.22
C SER A 78 -1.76 -12.86 -1.86
N MET A 79 -1.48 -12.16 -0.75
CA MET A 79 -1.58 -12.72 0.60
C MET A 79 -3.02 -13.10 0.97
N VAL A 80 -3.97 -12.19 0.79
CA VAL A 80 -5.38 -12.41 1.18
C VAL A 80 -6.01 -13.53 0.36
N PHE A 81 -5.85 -13.52 -0.95
CA PHE A 81 -6.39 -14.56 -1.82
C PHE A 81 -5.60 -15.88 -1.68
N GLY A 82 -4.29 -15.82 -1.40
CA GLY A 82 -3.48 -16.98 -1.07
C GLY A 82 -3.94 -17.65 0.22
N LEU A 83 -4.18 -16.86 1.29
CA LEU A 83 -4.76 -17.40 2.54
C LEU A 83 -6.14 -18.02 2.31
N LEU A 84 -6.98 -17.36 1.51
CA LEU A 84 -8.30 -17.88 1.17
C LEU A 84 -8.20 -19.21 0.42
N GLY A 85 -7.32 -19.32 -0.59
CA GLY A 85 -7.10 -20.56 -1.35
C GLY A 85 -6.56 -21.68 -0.47
N ALA A 86 -5.56 -21.38 0.36
CA ALA A 86 -4.99 -22.35 1.29
C ALA A 86 -6.01 -22.82 2.34
N ALA A 87 -6.82 -21.90 2.88
CA ALA A 87 -7.87 -22.24 3.84
C ALA A 87 -8.98 -23.10 3.22
N VAL A 88 -9.36 -22.81 1.97
CA VAL A 88 -10.32 -23.64 1.22
C VAL A 88 -9.75 -25.04 1.00
N ALA A 89 -8.47 -25.19 0.63
CA ALA A 89 -7.86 -26.51 0.48
C ALA A 89 -7.86 -27.31 1.80
N ALA A 90 -7.49 -26.66 2.92
CA ALA A 90 -7.49 -27.29 4.23
C ALA A 90 -8.91 -27.67 4.69
N ALA A 91 -9.90 -26.80 4.46
CA ALA A 91 -11.30 -27.09 4.75
C ALA A 91 -11.84 -28.27 3.92
N LEU A 92 -11.56 -28.30 2.62
CA LEU A 92 -11.97 -29.41 1.74
C LEU A 92 -11.31 -30.72 2.14
N PHE A 93 -10.02 -30.69 2.53
CA PHE A 93 -9.32 -31.86 3.02
C PHE A 93 -10.00 -32.45 4.29
N ARG A 94 -10.36 -31.53 5.23
CA ARG A 94 -11.04 -31.92 6.47
C ARG A 94 -12.45 -32.44 6.22
N ILE A 95 -13.23 -31.78 5.38
CA ILE A 95 -14.57 -32.21 4.96
C ILE A 95 -14.52 -33.62 4.30
N ALA A 96 -13.51 -33.86 3.45
CA ALA A 96 -13.34 -35.16 2.81
C ALA A 96 -12.96 -36.26 3.79
N GLY A 97 -12.33 -35.93 4.91
CA GLY A 97 -11.95 -36.88 5.97
C GLY A 97 -13.05 -37.21 6.99
N ASP A 98 -14.12 -36.41 7.06
CA ASP A 98 -15.22 -36.58 8.02
C ASP A 98 -16.56 -36.86 7.31
N PRO A 99 -17.09 -38.11 7.40
CA PRO A 99 -18.35 -38.48 6.78
C PRO A 99 -19.59 -37.71 7.25
N GLY A 100 -19.47 -37.00 8.39
CA GLY A 100 -20.54 -36.16 8.97
C GLY A 100 -20.64 -34.77 8.38
N THR A 101 -19.68 -34.37 7.56
CA THR A 101 -19.59 -33.01 6.97
C THR A 101 -19.83 -32.99 5.47
N SER A 102 -20.29 -31.87 4.94
CA SER A 102 -20.61 -31.67 3.52
C SER A 102 -19.97 -30.36 2.99
N LEU A 103 -19.99 -30.20 1.67
CA LEU A 103 -19.51 -28.94 1.05
C LEU A 103 -20.27 -27.68 1.54
N GLN A 104 -21.47 -27.83 2.08
CA GLN A 104 -22.25 -26.73 2.64
C GLN A 104 -21.61 -26.20 3.94
N ASP A 105 -20.84 -27.04 4.64
CA ASP A 105 -20.14 -26.68 5.88
C ASP A 105 -18.86 -25.83 5.63
N LEU A 106 -18.47 -25.61 4.38
CA LEU A 106 -17.32 -24.77 4.03
C LEU A 106 -17.39 -23.37 4.66
N SER A 107 -18.60 -22.83 4.82
CA SER A 107 -18.83 -21.53 5.48
C SER A 107 -18.46 -21.50 6.97
N GLN A 108 -18.33 -22.66 7.63
CA GLN A 108 -17.90 -22.76 9.03
C GLN A 108 -16.38 -22.62 9.18
N PHE A 109 -15.63 -22.85 8.12
CA PHE A 109 -14.17 -22.75 8.07
C PHE A 109 -13.69 -21.40 7.57
N ILE A 110 -14.44 -20.78 6.66
CA ILE A 110 -14.05 -19.54 5.97
C ILE A 110 -14.82 -18.36 6.54
N ASN A 111 -14.10 -17.30 6.94
CA ASN A 111 -14.70 -16.06 7.38
C ASN A 111 -15.10 -15.21 6.16
N THR A 112 -16.19 -15.60 5.51
CA THR A 112 -16.67 -14.96 4.28
C THR A 112 -17.03 -13.50 4.51
N GLY A 113 -17.56 -13.14 5.68
CA GLY A 113 -17.91 -11.75 6.02
C GLY A 113 -16.69 -10.84 6.06
N LYS A 114 -15.63 -11.19 6.79
CA LYS A 114 -14.38 -10.43 6.82
C LYS A 114 -13.68 -10.43 5.44
N ALA A 115 -13.64 -11.56 4.75
CA ALA A 115 -13.05 -11.66 3.41
C ALA A 115 -13.73 -10.69 2.43
N MET A 116 -15.06 -10.63 2.41
CA MET A 116 -15.81 -9.69 1.55
C MET A 116 -15.53 -8.22 1.91
N VAL A 117 -15.44 -7.88 3.19
CA VAL A 117 -15.08 -6.52 3.64
C VAL A 117 -13.69 -6.14 3.16
N ILE A 118 -12.71 -7.05 3.27
CA ILE A 118 -11.33 -6.83 2.80
C ILE A 118 -11.31 -6.62 1.28
N ILE A 119 -11.97 -7.48 0.51
CA ILE A 119 -12.04 -7.38 -0.96
C ILE A 119 -12.72 -6.07 -1.37
N ALA A 120 -13.83 -5.72 -0.74
CA ALA A 120 -14.53 -4.47 -1.00
C ALA A 120 -13.66 -3.24 -0.65
N ALA A 121 -12.92 -3.27 0.46
CA ALA A 121 -11.99 -2.21 0.85
C ALA A 121 -10.86 -2.03 -0.18
N ILE A 122 -10.29 -3.13 -0.70
CA ILE A 122 -9.27 -3.09 -1.75
C ILE A 122 -9.84 -2.42 -3.02
N LEU A 123 -10.99 -2.85 -3.50
CA LEU A 123 -11.62 -2.30 -4.71
C LEU A 123 -12.02 -0.83 -4.54
N LEU A 124 -12.59 -0.48 -3.39
CA LEU A 124 -12.99 0.90 -3.08
C LEU A 124 -11.76 1.81 -2.98
N SER A 125 -10.66 1.33 -2.40
CA SER A 125 -9.41 2.11 -2.28
C SER A 125 -8.83 2.50 -3.64
N VAL A 126 -8.95 1.63 -4.64
CA VAL A 126 -8.54 1.88 -6.04
C VAL A 126 -9.31 3.07 -6.63
N ALA A 127 -10.63 3.06 -6.50
CA ALA A 127 -11.49 4.14 -7.00
C ALA A 127 -11.23 5.45 -6.25
N LEU A 128 -11.17 5.41 -4.92
CA LEU A 128 -10.88 6.58 -4.08
C LEU A 128 -9.51 7.18 -4.37
N ALA A 129 -8.50 6.33 -4.59
CA ALA A 129 -7.14 6.77 -4.93
C ALA A 129 -7.10 7.54 -6.26
N PHE A 130 -7.77 7.02 -7.28
CA PHE A 130 -7.87 7.68 -8.58
C PHE A 130 -8.58 9.04 -8.47
N VAL A 131 -9.73 9.08 -7.81
CA VAL A 131 -10.51 10.31 -7.60
C VAL A 131 -9.72 11.33 -6.79
N ALA A 132 -9.07 10.91 -5.69
CA ALA A 132 -8.26 11.80 -4.86
C ALA A 132 -7.07 12.37 -5.65
N GLY A 133 -6.32 11.51 -6.38
CA GLY A 133 -5.23 11.95 -7.24
C GLY A 133 -5.68 12.96 -8.29
N THR A 134 -6.82 12.70 -8.94
CA THR A 134 -7.42 13.59 -9.94
C THR A 134 -7.83 14.93 -9.33
N LEU A 135 -8.58 14.90 -8.23
CA LEU A 135 -9.11 16.11 -7.60
C LEU A 135 -8.00 17.01 -7.04
N PHE A 136 -7.11 16.43 -6.24
CA PHE A 136 -6.03 17.20 -5.62
C PHE A 136 -5.05 17.77 -6.66
N MET A 137 -4.76 17.01 -7.73
CA MET A 137 -3.91 17.52 -8.80
C MET A 137 -4.60 18.64 -9.58
N TYR A 138 -5.87 18.46 -9.94
CA TYR A 138 -6.65 19.47 -10.64
C TYR A 138 -6.68 20.81 -9.86
N ILE A 139 -7.01 20.76 -8.57
CA ILE A 139 -7.01 21.95 -7.69
C ILE A 139 -5.59 22.57 -7.62
N SER A 140 -4.58 21.73 -7.42
CA SER A 140 -3.20 22.21 -7.34
C SER A 140 -2.75 22.89 -8.64
N ARG A 141 -3.14 22.37 -9.81
CA ARG A 141 -2.79 22.96 -11.11
C ARG A 141 -3.55 24.25 -11.40
N LEU A 142 -4.78 24.38 -10.92
CA LEU A 142 -5.49 25.66 -10.96
C LEU A 142 -4.77 26.76 -10.17
N ILE A 143 -4.14 26.41 -9.04
CA ILE A 143 -3.37 27.34 -8.21
C ILE A 143 -1.96 27.54 -8.80
N PHE A 144 -1.27 26.44 -9.09
CA PHE A 144 0.11 26.41 -9.58
C PHE A 144 0.16 25.85 -11.01
N SER A 145 0.10 26.73 -12.01
CA SER A 145 0.32 26.36 -13.41
C SER A 145 1.75 25.78 -13.60
N PHE A 146 2.07 25.26 -14.77
CA PHE A 146 3.44 24.82 -15.07
C PHE A 146 4.49 25.93 -14.88
N ARG A 147 4.11 27.21 -15.09
CA ARG A 147 4.94 28.39 -14.78
C ARG A 147 4.68 28.93 -13.37
N HIS A 148 4.85 28.08 -12.36
CA HIS A 148 4.43 28.37 -10.98
C HIS A 148 5.41 29.20 -10.15
N ALA A 149 6.62 29.50 -10.62
CA ALA A 149 7.69 30.09 -9.81
C ALA A 149 7.29 31.36 -9.04
N ALA A 150 6.55 32.27 -9.67
CA ALA A 150 6.12 33.55 -9.05
C ALA A 150 5.02 33.31 -7.99
N VAL A 151 4.02 32.50 -8.31
CA VAL A 151 2.92 32.16 -7.40
C VAL A 151 3.44 31.32 -6.24
N PHE A 152 4.37 30.41 -6.50
CA PHE A 152 4.97 29.55 -5.51
C PHE A 152 5.81 30.33 -4.47
N ARG A 153 6.53 31.37 -4.88
CA ARG A 153 7.22 32.25 -3.94
C ARG A 153 6.28 32.91 -2.92
N ARG A 154 5.02 33.13 -3.29
CA ARG A 154 4.05 33.81 -2.41
C ARG A 154 3.23 32.79 -1.59
N TRP A 155 2.78 31.71 -2.19
CA TRP A 155 1.82 30.78 -1.63
C TRP A 155 2.38 29.37 -1.39
N GLY A 156 3.62 29.10 -1.81
CA GLY A 156 4.22 27.78 -1.74
C GLY A 156 4.34 27.25 -0.32
N ALA A 157 4.71 28.07 0.65
CA ALA A 157 4.81 27.66 2.05
C ALA A 157 3.45 27.26 2.63
N VAL A 158 2.39 27.99 2.28
CA VAL A 158 1.01 27.70 2.72
C VAL A 158 0.52 26.39 2.11
N TRP A 159 0.73 26.19 0.80
CA TRP A 159 0.32 24.99 0.09
C TRP A 159 1.10 23.73 0.53
N CYS A 160 2.43 23.82 0.61
CA CYS A 160 3.25 22.74 1.16
C CYS A 160 2.90 22.45 2.63
N GLY A 161 2.52 23.49 3.38
CA GLY A 161 2.04 23.38 4.76
C GLY A 161 0.79 22.52 4.90
N ILE A 162 -0.16 22.62 3.95
CA ILE A 162 -1.35 21.72 3.90
C ILE A 162 -0.91 20.26 3.76
N SER A 163 0.02 20.00 2.84
CA SER A 163 0.54 18.64 2.62
C SER A 163 1.23 18.10 3.86
N LEU A 164 2.11 18.88 4.50
CA LEU A 164 2.81 18.46 5.72
C LEU A 164 1.86 18.28 6.90
N ALA A 165 0.86 19.14 7.07
CA ALA A 165 -0.14 19.01 8.13
C ALA A 165 -0.95 17.70 7.98
N GLY A 166 -1.40 17.40 6.77
CA GLY A 166 -2.07 16.14 6.47
C GLY A 166 -1.17 14.94 6.75
N ILE A 167 0.04 14.94 6.22
CA ILE A 167 1.03 13.88 6.44
C ILE A 167 1.29 13.67 7.94
N LEU A 168 1.59 14.75 8.69
CA LEU A 168 1.88 14.65 10.13
C LEU A 168 0.68 14.12 10.91
N TYR A 169 -0.51 14.65 10.66
CA TYR A 169 -1.71 14.19 11.35
C TYR A 169 -1.97 12.70 11.10
N PHE A 170 -1.99 12.27 9.83
CA PHE A 170 -2.32 10.89 9.50
C PHE A 170 -1.19 9.92 9.84
N ALA A 171 0.07 10.30 9.66
CA ALA A 171 1.19 9.45 10.04
C ALA A 171 1.27 9.27 11.56
N LEU A 172 1.18 10.35 12.34
CA LEU A 172 1.30 10.28 13.80
C LEU A 172 0.03 9.71 14.45
N PHE A 173 -1.13 10.34 14.24
CA PHE A 173 -2.34 10.03 15.01
C PHE A 173 -3.19 8.90 14.44
N LYS A 174 -3.02 8.55 13.20
CA LYS A 174 -3.72 7.42 12.58
C LYS A 174 -2.78 6.24 12.33
N GLY A 175 -1.61 6.48 11.73
CA GLY A 175 -0.64 5.42 11.43
C GLY A 175 0.00 4.82 12.67
N LEU A 176 0.36 5.64 13.66
CA LEU A 176 1.00 5.18 14.91
C LEU A 176 0.02 4.95 16.07
N LYS A 177 -1.29 5.03 15.84
CA LYS A 177 -2.30 4.87 16.91
C LYS A 177 -2.18 3.54 17.66
N SER A 178 -1.90 2.45 16.97
CA SER A 178 -1.79 1.10 17.52
C SER A 178 -0.46 0.83 18.23
N SER A 179 0.53 1.72 18.07
CA SER A 179 1.89 1.51 18.60
C SER A 179 2.04 1.81 20.10
N GLY A 180 1.07 2.48 20.72
CA GLY A 180 1.17 2.94 22.11
C GLY A 180 2.16 4.09 22.33
N LEU A 181 2.79 4.63 21.28
CA LEU A 181 3.71 5.77 21.33
C LEU A 181 3.03 7.07 21.78
N ILE A 182 1.77 7.22 21.43
CA ILE A 182 0.98 8.40 21.73
C ILE A 182 0.10 8.07 22.93
N PRO A 183 0.18 8.85 24.04
CA PRO A 183 -0.70 8.68 25.18
C PRO A 183 -2.17 8.67 24.76
N THR A 184 -2.97 7.79 25.34
CA THR A 184 -4.39 7.64 25.00
C THR A 184 -5.18 8.94 25.19
N SER A 185 -4.84 9.74 26.19
CA SER A 185 -5.44 11.06 26.43
C SER A 185 -5.19 12.04 25.30
N VAL A 186 -3.96 12.08 24.75
CA VAL A 186 -3.60 12.92 23.61
C VAL A 186 -4.29 12.44 22.34
N SER A 187 -4.31 11.12 22.10
CA SER A 187 -4.98 10.53 20.94
C SER A 187 -6.50 10.77 20.98
N ALA A 188 -7.13 10.70 22.15
CA ALA A 188 -8.54 11.02 22.33
C ALA A 188 -8.81 12.51 22.04
N TYR A 189 -8.05 13.41 22.70
CA TYR A 189 -8.20 14.86 22.48
C TYR A 189 -8.07 15.25 21.00
N VAL A 190 -7.05 14.72 20.32
CA VAL A 190 -6.84 14.96 18.89
C VAL A 190 -7.96 14.35 18.04
N GLY A 191 -8.50 13.19 18.44
CA GLY A 191 -9.65 12.56 17.80
C GLY A 191 -10.94 13.38 17.89
N ASP A 192 -11.16 14.01 19.03
CA ASP A 192 -12.33 14.87 19.27
C ASP A 192 -12.18 16.26 18.60
N HIS A 193 -10.94 16.72 18.39
CA HIS A 193 -10.64 18.05 17.86
C HIS A 193 -9.85 18.01 16.54
N VAL A 194 -10.23 17.12 15.62
CA VAL A 194 -9.50 16.88 14.35
C VAL A 194 -9.25 18.15 13.55
N LEU A 195 -10.28 18.98 13.36
CA LEU A 195 -10.17 20.21 12.58
C LEU A 195 -9.20 21.22 13.21
N VAL A 196 -9.30 21.41 14.52
CA VAL A 196 -8.40 22.32 15.27
C VAL A 196 -6.96 21.84 15.18
N THR A 197 -6.72 20.55 15.35
CA THR A 197 -5.39 19.95 15.25
C THR A 197 -4.81 20.10 13.85
N LEU A 198 -5.59 19.84 12.80
CA LEU A 198 -5.17 20.02 11.42
C LEU A 198 -4.84 21.48 11.11
N LEU A 199 -5.64 22.42 11.57
CA LEU A 199 -5.39 23.86 11.40
C LEU A 199 -4.13 24.31 12.15
N ALA A 200 -3.92 23.83 13.37
CA ALA A 200 -2.72 24.11 14.15
C ALA A 200 -1.46 23.56 13.46
N PHE A 201 -1.50 22.30 12.97
CA PHE A 201 -0.39 21.73 12.20
C PHE A 201 -0.15 22.47 10.89
N TRP A 202 -1.21 22.86 10.20
CA TRP A 202 -1.09 23.64 8.98
C TRP A 202 -0.43 25.01 9.23
N ALA A 203 -0.86 25.73 10.25
CA ALA A 203 -0.28 27.00 10.62
C ALA A 203 1.22 26.87 11.00
N ALA A 204 1.53 25.88 11.85
CA ALA A 204 2.92 25.62 12.28
C ALA A 204 3.81 25.20 11.11
N ALA A 205 3.36 24.26 10.28
CA ALA A 205 4.10 23.78 9.10
C ALA A 205 4.28 24.90 8.06
N SER A 206 3.26 25.72 7.82
CA SER A 206 3.33 26.85 6.91
C SER A 206 4.33 27.90 7.38
N LEU A 207 4.33 28.21 8.69
CA LEU A 207 5.29 29.14 9.29
C LEU A 207 6.72 28.59 9.18
N LEU A 208 6.94 27.32 9.52
CA LEU A 208 8.25 26.68 9.42
C LEU A 208 8.77 26.69 7.97
N LEU A 209 7.92 26.30 7.01
CA LEU A 209 8.29 26.33 5.59
C LEU A 209 8.51 27.74 5.07
N TYR A 210 7.78 28.75 5.57
CA TYR A 210 8.02 30.13 5.23
C TYR A 210 9.41 30.60 5.70
N ILE A 211 9.81 30.23 6.93
CA ILE A 211 11.15 30.49 7.45
C ILE A 211 12.22 29.82 6.56
N PHE A 212 12.04 28.53 6.24
CA PHE A 212 12.96 27.81 5.35
C PHE A 212 13.05 28.43 3.95
N GLN A 213 11.93 28.90 3.42
CA GLN A 213 11.90 29.61 2.14
C GLN A 213 12.67 30.94 2.21
N ARG A 214 12.59 31.66 3.33
CA ARG A 214 13.41 32.87 3.58
C ARG A 214 14.89 32.56 3.68
N MET A 215 15.26 31.38 4.21
CA MET A 215 16.62 30.85 4.22
C MET A 215 17.08 30.32 2.85
N ARG A 216 16.30 30.49 1.79
CA ARG A 216 16.55 30.01 0.42
C ARG A 216 16.60 28.48 0.28
N LEU A 217 16.02 27.74 1.22
CA LEU A 217 15.88 26.30 1.12
C LEU A 217 14.75 25.93 0.15
N ASN A 218 14.93 24.84 -0.58
CA ASN A 218 13.89 24.34 -1.48
C ASN A 218 12.79 23.60 -0.70
N ILE A 219 11.70 24.32 -0.37
CA ILE A 219 10.59 23.78 0.42
C ILE A 219 9.81 22.68 -0.29
N MET A 220 9.74 22.65 -1.63
CA MET A 220 9.15 21.52 -2.37
C MET A 220 9.95 20.24 -2.14
N ARG A 221 11.28 20.33 -2.20
CA ARG A 221 12.17 19.19 -1.92
C ARG A 221 11.96 18.66 -0.51
N ILE A 222 11.84 19.54 0.47
CA ILE A 222 11.58 19.17 1.88
C ILE A 222 10.23 18.45 1.98
N THR A 223 9.18 19.00 1.38
CA THR A 223 7.84 18.40 1.39
C THR A 223 7.82 17.04 0.69
N ILE A 224 8.52 16.90 -0.44
CA ILE A 224 8.65 15.62 -1.15
C ILE A 224 9.37 14.56 -0.30
N LEU A 225 10.46 14.93 0.38
CA LEU A 225 11.19 14.01 1.25
C LEU A 225 10.36 13.62 2.47
N SER A 226 9.63 14.57 3.08
CA SER A 226 8.68 14.26 4.15
C SER A 226 7.55 13.34 3.68
N GLY A 227 7.03 13.57 2.47
CA GLY A 227 6.05 12.68 1.85
C GLY A 227 6.62 11.29 1.54
N THR A 228 7.88 11.21 1.12
CA THR A 228 8.59 9.93 0.91
C THR A 228 8.73 9.16 2.23
N PHE A 229 9.12 9.82 3.30
CA PHE A 229 9.18 9.24 4.63
C PHE A 229 7.81 8.71 5.08
N ALA A 230 6.77 9.54 4.97
CA ALA A 230 5.42 9.19 5.39
C ALA A 230 4.82 8.04 4.56
N LEU A 231 5.05 8.03 3.25
CA LEU A 231 4.62 6.94 2.39
C LEU A 231 5.34 5.64 2.76
N ALA A 232 6.65 5.68 3.01
CA ALA A 232 7.43 4.52 3.41
C ALA A 232 7.00 3.98 4.79
N LEU A 233 6.70 4.86 5.73
CA LEU A 233 6.15 4.52 7.04
C LEU A 233 4.76 3.86 6.91
N ALA A 234 3.87 4.46 6.12
CA ALA A 234 2.54 3.95 5.88
C ALA A 234 2.56 2.61 5.12
N PHE A 235 3.47 2.47 4.14
CA PHE A 235 3.73 1.23 3.41
C PHE A 235 4.16 0.11 4.38
N ALA A 236 5.20 0.34 5.19
CA ALA A 236 5.66 -0.66 6.14
C ALA A 236 4.57 -1.00 7.17
N GLY A 237 3.80 -0.02 7.63
CA GLY A 237 2.69 -0.23 8.57
C GLY A 237 1.54 -1.06 8.00
N ASN A 238 1.29 -1.02 6.68
CA ASN A 238 0.23 -1.77 6.01
C ASN A 238 0.73 -3.09 5.42
N ASP A 239 1.87 -3.08 4.72
CA ASP A 239 2.30 -4.20 3.89
C ASP A 239 3.23 -5.18 4.61
N LEU A 240 3.77 -4.85 5.79
CA LEU A 240 4.65 -5.77 6.52
C LEU A 240 3.96 -7.09 6.84
N VAL A 241 2.65 -7.07 7.12
CA VAL A 241 1.85 -8.28 7.35
C VAL A 241 1.88 -9.24 6.15
N ASN A 242 2.02 -8.74 4.94
CA ASN A 242 2.04 -9.54 3.71
C ASN A 242 3.31 -10.42 3.62
N PHE A 243 4.37 -10.04 4.32
CA PHE A 243 5.66 -10.71 4.31
C PHE A 243 5.91 -11.53 5.57
N ILE A 244 5.66 -10.94 6.75
CA ILE A 244 6.00 -11.56 8.03
C ILE A 244 4.77 -12.01 8.84
N GLY A 245 3.57 -11.59 8.46
CA GLY A 245 2.34 -11.89 9.22
C GLY A 245 2.06 -13.40 9.33
N VAL A 246 2.21 -14.13 8.23
CA VAL A 246 2.02 -15.59 8.22
C VAL A 246 3.14 -16.33 8.96
N PRO A 247 4.44 -16.03 8.76
CA PRO A 247 5.51 -16.57 9.62
C PRO A 247 5.30 -16.32 11.11
N LEU A 248 4.88 -15.11 11.50
CA LEU A 248 4.56 -14.82 12.91
C LEU A 248 3.36 -15.62 13.42
N ALA A 249 2.30 -15.72 12.62
CA ALA A 249 1.14 -16.54 12.97
C ALA A 249 1.52 -18.04 13.08
N SER A 250 2.43 -18.53 12.25
CA SER A 250 2.98 -19.89 12.34
C SER A 250 3.76 -20.10 13.63
N TYR A 251 4.58 -19.10 14.01
CA TYR A 251 5.35 -19.15 15.25
C TYR A 251 4.42 -19.14 16.49
N ASP A 252 3.40 -18.30 16.49
CA ASP A 252 2.40 -18.28 17.56
C ASP A 252 1.64 -19.61 17.66
N ALA A 253 1.24 -20.20 16.52
CA ALA A 253 0.60 -21.52 16.49
C ALA A 253 1.52 -22.61 17.05
N TRP A 254 2.81 -22.57 16.73
CA TRP A 254 3.80 -23.51 17.26
C TRP A 254 3.96 -23.36 18.78
N GLN A 255 3.93 -22.14 19.32
CA GLN A 255 3.99 -21.90 20.76
C GLN A 255 2.77 -22.49 21.47
N ILE A 256 1.55 -22.24 20.95
CA ILE A 256 0.30 -22.78 21.48
C ILE A 256 0.36 -24.32 21.52
N ALA A 257 0.78 -24.95 20.42
CA ALA A 257 0.89 -26.40 20.33
C ALA A 257 1.94 -26.97 21.31
N ARG A 258 3.08 -26.29 21.47
CA ARG A 258 4.13 -26.66 22.39
C ARG A 258 3.69 -26.57 23.86
N GLU A 259 2.98 -25.50 24.23
CA GLU A 259 2.44 -25.33 25.59
C GLU A 259 1.37 -26.37 25.92
N ALA A 260 0.55 -26.71 24.92
CA ALA A 260 -0.46 -27.76 25.06
C ALA A 260 0.11 -29.20 25.04
N GLY A 261 1.37 -29.38 24.61
CA GLY A 261 2.00 -30.70 24.49
C GLY A 261 1.37 -31.61 23.44
N SER A 262 0.62 -31.08 22.47
CA SER A 262 -0.09 -31.84 21.44
C SER A 262 -0.09 -31.14 20.09
N GLU A 263 0.30 -31.86 19.04
CA GLU A 263 0.23 -31.36 17.66
C GLU A 263 -1.18 -31.44 17.04
N SER A 264 -2.11 -32.14 17.66
CA SER A 264 -3.50 -32.26 17.21
C SER A 264 -4.43 -31.22 17.84
N ILE A 265 -3.89 -30.27 18.63
CA ILE A 265 -4.69 -29.22 19.26
C ILE A 265 -5.35 -28.31 18.22
N MET A 266 -6.60 -27.92 18.52
CA MET A 266 -7.35 -26.97 17.72
C MET A 266 -6.89 -25.54 18.00
N MET A 267 -6.67 -24.74 16.97
CA MET A 267 -6.00 -23.41 17.05
C MET A 267 -6.93 -22.26 17.41
N GLY A 268 -7.90 -22.46 18.32
CA GLY A 268 -8.85 -21.43 18.74
C GLY A 268 -8.19 -20.15 19.28
N GLU A 269 -7.13 -20.29 20.06
CA GLU A 269 -6.41 -19.15 20.66
C GLU A 269 -5.66 -18.28 19.67
N LEU A 270 -5.37 -18.79 18.45
CA LEU A 270 -4.75 -18.01 17.38
C LEU A 270 -5.64 -16.87 16.89
N ALA A 271 -6.93 -16.90 17.17
CA ALA A 271 -7.86 -15.82 16.87
C ALA A 271 -7.71 -14.59 17.79
N GLU A 272 -7.05 -14.75 18.93
CA GLU A 272 -6.78 -13.67 19.87
C GLU A 272 -5.77 -12.66 19.31
N PRO A 273 -6.01 -11.34 19.43
CA PRO A 273 -5.07 -10.33 18.95
C PRO A 273 -3.74 -10.42 19.71
N ALA A 274 -2.64 -10.30 18.96
CA ALA A 274 -1.30 -10.26 19.54
C ALA A 274 -1.18 -9.07 20.52
N ARG A 275 -0.91 -9.34 21.78
CA ARG A 275 -0.69 -8.35 22.83
C ARG A 275 0.73 -7.79 22.75
N ALA A 276 1.09 -7.06 21.71
CA ALA A 276 2.35 -6.34 21.63
C ALA A 276 2.12 -4.85 21.90
N ASN A 277 2.55 -4.36 23.06
CA ASN A 277 2.57 -2.95 23.37
C ASN A 277 3.91 -2.35 22.95
N PHE A 278 3.93 -1.41 21.97
CA PHE A 278 5.15 -0.82 21.43
C PHE A 278 6.01 -0.13 22.50
N LEU A 279 5.41 0.55 23.49
CA LEU A 279 6.17 1.16 24.58
C LEU A 279 6.88 0.11 25.45
N LEU A 280 6.27 -1.04 25.65
CA LEU A 280 6.91 -2.18 26.28
C LEU A 280 8.04 -2.73 25.39
N LEU A 281 7.84 -2.77 24.07
CA LEU A 281 8.83 -3.21 23.10
C LEU A 281 10.02 -2.23 22.99
N LEU A 282 9.77 -0.91 23.04
CA LEU A 282 10.83 0.11 23.03
C LEU A 282 11.57 0.18 24.36
N ALA A 283 10.85 0.16 25.48
CA ALA A 283 11.43 0.13 26.81
C ALA A 283 12.22 -1.16 27.06
N SER A 284 11.79 -2.26 26.48
CA SER A 284 12.46 -3.56 26.59
C SER A 284 13.57 -3.77 25.55
N GLY A 285 13.59 -3.01 24.47
CA GLY A 285 14.76 -2.90 23.58
C GLY A 285 15.98 -2.31 24.31
N LEU A 286 15.74 -1.46 25.31
CA LEU A 286 16.74 -1.01 26.30
C LEU A 286 16.98 -2.05 27.42
N MET A 287 16.03 -2.98 27.67
CA MET A 287 16.10 -4.02 28.69
C MET A 287 15.57 -5.35 28.15
N MET A 288 16.23 -5.93 27.14
CA MET A 288 15.82 -7.21 26.51
C MET A 288 15.62 -8.38 27.53
N GLY A 289 16.07 -8.23 28.77
CA GLY A 289 15.88 -9.21 29.84
C GLY A 289 14.49 -9.25 30.47
N ALA A 290 13.67 -8.22 30.29
CA ALA A 290 12.37 -8.06 30.98
C ALA A 290 11.15 -8.51 30.14
N LEU A 291 11.33 -8.88 28.86
CA LEU A 291 10.25 -9.39 28.00
C LEU A 291 10.06 -10.89 28.17
N GLU A 292 8.83 -11.33 28.19
CA GLU A 292 8.48 -12.75 27.98
C GLU A 292 9.01 -13.25 26.63
N ALA A 293 9.43 -14.51 26.57
CA ALA A 293 10.08 -15.10 25.41
C ALA A 293 9.31 -14.92 24.07
N PRO A 294 7.96 -15.05 24.01
CA PRO A 294 7.18 -14.82 22.80
C PRO A 294 7.28 -13.39 22.27
N ALA A 295 7.20 -12.40 23.15
CA ALA A 295 7.27 -10.99 22.76
C ALA A 295 8.65 -10.60 22.23
N ARG A 296 9.74 -11.21 22.74
CA ARG A 296 11.11 -11.04 22.21
C ARG A 296 11.25 -11.58 20.81
N ALA A 297 10.75 -12.79 20.57
CA ALA A 297 10.85 -13.43 19.27
C ALA A 297 10.09 -12.61 18.20
N ASN A 298 8.87 -12.16 18.50
CA ASN A 298 8.09 -11.33 17.59
C ASN A 298 8.79 -9.99 17.29
N PHE A 299 9.42 -9.36 18.27
CA PHE A 299 10.19 -8.12 18.06
C PHE A 299 11.42 -8.36 17.17
N LEU A 300 12.18 -9.41 17.42
CA LEU A 300 13.36 -9.75 16.62
C LEU A 300 12.97 -10.09 15.18
N LEU A 301 11.91 -10.87 14.98
CA LEU A 301 11.41 -11.21 13.64
C LEU A 301 10.92 -9.98 12.88
N LEU A 302 10.20 -9.06 13.54
CA LEU A 302 9.81 -7.78 12.97
C LEU A 302 11.04 -6.92 12.60
N GLY A 303 12.03 -6.82 13.48
CA GLY A 303 13.27 -6.09 13.24
C GLY A 303 14.07 -6.66 12.05
N VAL A 304 14.22 -7.98 12.01
CA VAL A 304 14.90 -8.67 10.89
C VAL A 304 14.15 -8.47 9.58
N SER A 305 12.81 -8.58 9.57
CA SER A 305 12.02 -8.36 8.37
C SER A 305 12.13 -6.92 7.86
N GLY A 306 12.12 -5.93 8.75
CA GLY A 306 12.36 -4.54 8.40
C GLY A 306 13.73 -4.29 7.79
N LEU A 307 14.77 -4.93 8.36
CA LEU A 307 16.13 -4.87 7.80
C LEU A 307 16.17 -5.49 6.40
N ILE A 308 15.55 -6.66 6.20
CA ILE A 308 15.45 -7.31 4.89
C ILE A 308 14.72 -6.41 3.88
N MET A 309 13.61 -5.77 4.27
CA MET A 309 12.90 -4.81 3.42
C MET A 309 13.82 -3.66 2.99
N VAL A 310 14.59 -3.08 3.91
CA VAL A 310 15.54 -2.01 3.61
C VAL A 310 16.63 -2.49 2.66
N LEU A 311 17.24 -3.65 2.93
CA LEU A 311 18.27 -4.23 2.05
C LEU A 311 17.72 -4.50 0.65
N THR A 312 16.51 -5.06 0.55
CA THR A 312 15.85 -5.32 -0.73
C THR A 312 15.59 -4.03 -1.50
N LEU A 313 15.18 -2.96 -0.84
CA LEU A 313 14.98 -1.64 -1.45
C LEU A 313 16.26 -1.10 -2.13
N PHE A 314 17.45 -1.36 -1.55
CA PHE A 314 18.72 -0.91 -2.12
C PHE A 314 19.25 -1.82 -3.24
N PHE A 315 19.05 -3.13 -3.15
CA PHE A 315 19.76 -4.10 -3.98
C PHE A 315 18.89 -4.82 -5.03
N SER A 316 17.55 -4.76 -4.94
CA SER A 316 16.68 -5.47 -5.87
C SER A 316 16.57 -4.79 -7.24
N LYS A 317 17.18 -5.40 -8.26
CA LYS A 317 17.03 -4.98 -9.66
C LYS A 317 15.61 -5.19 -10.20
N LYS A 318 14.93 -6.28 -9.79
CA LYS A 318 13.53 -6.56 -10.19
C LYS A 318 12.57 -5.46 -9.73
N SER A 319 12.76 -4.93 -8.52
CA SER A 319 11.97 -3.80 -7.99
C SER A 319 12.16 -2.51 -8.80
N GLN A 320 13.36 -2.29 -9.34
CA GLN A 320 13.64 -1.15 -10.22
C GLN A 320 12.85 -1.23 -11.52
N HIS A 321 12.73 -2.41 -12.14
CA HIS A 321 11.93 -2.65 -13.35
C HIS A 321 10.45 -2.31 -13.17
N VAL A 322 9.86 -2.68 -12.04
CA VAL A 322 8.48 -2.33 -11.69
C VAL A 322 8.32 -0.81 -11.60
N THR A 323 9.25 -0.14 -10.91
CA THR A 323 9.25 1.33 -10.78
C THR A 323 9.35 2.03 -12.14
N GLU A 324 10.16 1.52 -13.07
CA GLU A 324 10.27 2.07 -14.42
C GLU A 324 8.95 1.97 -15.18
N THR A 325 8.22 0.87 -15.05
CA THR A 325 6.89 0.71 -15.66
C THR A 325 5.90 1.74 -15.13
N GLU A 326 5.84 1.92 -13.80
CA GLU A 326 4.96 2.93 -13.19
C GLU A 326 5.32 4.35 -13.63
N LEU A 327 6.60 4.69 -13.66
CA LEU A 327 7.07 6.01 -14.08
C LEU A 327 6.78 6.29 -15.54
N SER A 328 6.91 5.30 -16.43
CA SER A 328 6.60 5.47 -17.86
C SER A 328 5.13 5.79 -18.10
N LEU A 329 4.22 5.04 -17.43
CA LEU A 329 2.78 5.29 -17.51
C LEU A 329 2.36 6.63 -16.91
N ALA A 330 3.05 7.08 -15.85
CA ALA A 330 2.80 8.35 -15.17
C ALA A 330 3.49 9.56 -15.83
N SER A 331 4.33 9.39 -16.86
CA SER A 331 5.15 10.45 -17.45
C SER A 331 4.30 11.57 -18.07
N GLN A 332 4.81 12.80 -18.02
CA GLN A 332 4.26 13.98 -18.72
C GLN A 332 4.76 14.10 -20.17
N HIS A 333 5.78 13.32 -20.53
CA HIS A 333 6.38 13.36 -21.85
C HIS A 333 5.76 12.30 -22.74
N GLU A 334 5.60 12.63 -24.02
CA GLU A 334 5.33 11.66 -25.07
C GLU A 334 6.64 10.87 -25.32
N GLY A 335 6.56 9.56 -25.25
CA GLY A 335 7.69 8.65 -25.44
C GLY A 335 7.25 7.37 -26.13
N GLU A 336 8.17 6.43 -26.32
CA GLU A 336 7.83 5.11 -26.85
C GLU A 336 6.81 4.42 -25.94
N GLU A 337 5.60 4.20 -26.47
CA GLU A 337 4.51 3.59 -25.74
C GLU A 337 4.73 2.08 -25.65
N ARG A 338 4.79 1.57 -24.42
CA ARG A 338 5.07 0.16 -24.10
C ARG A 338 3.91 -0.78 -24.45
N PHE A 339 2.69 -0.24 -24.58
CA PHE A 339 1.45 -0.99 -24.76
C PHE A 339 0.79 -0.62 -26.07
N GLY A 340 0.29 -1.62 -26.81
CA GLY A 340 -0.49 -1.40 -28.02
C GLY A 340 -1.90 -0.86 -27.76
N SER A 341 -2.59 -0.36 -28.77
CA SER A 341 -3.98 0.10 -28.63
C SER A 341 -4.96 -1.07 -28.63
N THR A 342 -5.96 -1.03 -27.74
CA THR A 342 -7.05 -2.02 -27.67
C THR A 342 -8.39 -1.40 -28.08
N PHE A 343 -9.38 -2.24 -28.44
CA PHE A 343 -10.74 -1.78 -28.73
C PHE A 343 -11.36 -1.08 -27.50
N ILE A 344 -11.15 -1.65 -26.30
CA ILE A 344 -11.66 -1.11 -25.04
C ILE A 344 -11.09 0.26 -24.77
N SER A 345 -9.76 0.45 -24.90
CA SER A 345 -9.13 1.75 -24.65
C SER A 345 -9.62 2.82 -25.62
N ARG A 346 -9.79 2.46 -26.90
CA ARG A 346 -10.34 3.38 -27.92
C ARG A 346 -11.78 3.78 -27.60
N SER A 347 -12.62 2.84 -27.17
CA SER A 347 -14.01 3.11 -26.79
C SER A 347 -14.10 3.99 -25.54
N LEU A 348 -13.24 3.75 -24.55
CA LEU A 348 -13.17 4.54 -23.31
C LEU A 348 -12.73 5.98 -23.58
N VAL A 349 -11.71 6.17 -24.43
CA VAL A 349 -11.27 7.52 -24.87
C VAL A 349 -12.40 8.26 -25.58
N ARG A 350 -13.12 7.59 -26.50
CA ARG A 350 -14.27 8.20 -27.19
C ARG A 350 -15.37 8.61 -26.21
N ALA A 351 -15.73 7.74 -25.27
CA ALA A 351 -16.72 8.06 -24.23
C ALA A 351 -16.29 9.26 -23.38
N THR A 352 -15.02 9.30 -22.99
CA THR A 352 -14.47 10.42 -22.19
C THR A 352 -14.49 11.73 -23.00
N LEU A 353 -14.19 11.70 -24.29
CA LEU A 353 -14.27 12.88 -25.15
C LEU A 353 -15.71 13.39 -25.30
N VAL A 354 -16.70 12.49 -25.45
CA VAL A 354 -18.12 12.87 -25.51
C VAL A 354 -18.57 13.51 -24.19
N LEU A 355 -18.20 12.89 -23.05
CA LEU A 355 -18.51 13.46 -21.75
C LEU A 355 -17.83 14.83 -21.56
N ASN A 356 -16.58 14.98 -21.98
CA ASN A 356 -15.88 16.25 -21.90
C ASN A 356 -16.55 17.35 -22.72
N THR A 357 -17.02 17.03 -23.95
CA THR A 357 -17.76 18.00 -24.77
C THR A 357 -19.09 18.40 -24.13
N MET A 358 -19.79 17.48 -23.49
CA MET A 358 -21.01 17.80 -22.73
C MET A 358 -20.74 18.74 -21.56
N TRP A 359 -19.70 18.44 -20.75
CA TRP A 359 -19.33 19.26 -19.60
C TRP A 359 -18.79 20.64 -20.00
N THR A 360 -17.96 20.71 -21.03
CA THR A 360 -17.41 21.99 -21.50
C THR A 360 -18.49 22.90 -22.09
N GLY A 361 -19.55 22.33 -22.65
CA GLY A 361 -20.71 23.09 -23.12
C GLY A 361 -21.50 23.80 -22.02
N LEU A 362 -21.39 23.34 -20.75
CA LEU A 362 -22.02 23.96 -19.60
C LEU A 362 -21.19 25.10 -18.97
N ILE A 363 -19.91 25.21 -19.32
CA ILE A 363 -18.98 26.17 -18.73
C ILE A 363 -18.86 27.41 -19.65
N PRO A 364 -19.03 28.64 -19.11
CA PRO A 364 -18.85 29.84 -19.92
C PRO A 364 -17.46 29.90 -20.57
N ALA A 365 -17.38 30.29 -21.84
CA ALA A 365 -16.14 30.31 -22.63
C ALA A 365 -14.99 31.11 -21.99
N ARG A 366 -15.32 32.17 -21.22
CA ARG A 366 -14.33 32.95 -20.46
C ARG A 366 -13.66 32.15 -19.36
N VAL A 367 -14.45 31.37 -18.63
CA VAL A 367 -13.96 30.49 -17.53
C VAL A 367 -13.14 29.35 -18.12
N GLN A 368 -13.60 28.74 -19.21
CA GLN A 368 -12.88 27.70 -19.90
C GLN A 368 -11.49 28.16 -20.38
N LYS A 369 -11.41 29.33 -21.03
CA LYS A 369 -10.14 29.93 -21.45
C LYS A 369 -9.21 30.21 -20.27
N ALA A 370 -9.74 30.65 -19.12
CA ALA A 370 -8.96 30.90 -17.92
C ALA A 370 -8.40 29.58 -17.35
N ILE A 371 -9.20 28.53 -17.35
CA ILE A 371 -8.76 27.17 -16.93
C ILE A 371 -7.68 26.67 -17.90
N ASP A 372 -7.93 26.71 -19.21
CA ASP A 372 -7.01 26.17 -20.21
C ASP A 372 -5.61 26.80 -20.13
N ARG A 373 -5.53 28.11 -19.87
CA ARG A 373 -4.26 28.80 -19.62
C ARG A 373 -3.47 28.26 -18.42
N ARG A 374 -4.17 27.68 -17.41
CA ARG A 374 -3.49 27.09 -16.24
C ARG A 374 -2.84 25.75 -16.57
N PHE A 375 -3.40 25.04 -17.55
CA PHE A 375 -2.93 23.74 -18.00
C PHE A 375 -2.06 23.79 -19.24
N GLU A 376 -1.67 24.99 -19.70
CA GLU A 376 -0.76 25.15 -20.83
C GLU A 376 0.63 24.63 -20.48
N PRO A 377 1.13 23.60 -21.22
CA PRO A 377 2.41 22.98 -20.91
C PRO A 377 3.57 23.93 -21.24
N LEU A 378 4.71 23.71 -20.59
CA LEU A 378 5.95 24.44 -20.92
C LEU A 378 6.41 24.09 -22.35
N PRO A 379 7.06 25.03 -23.07
CA PRO A 379 7.77 24.71 -24.30
C PRO A 379 8.76 23.58 -24.12
N ALA A 380 9.02 22.80 -25.15
CA ALA A 380 9.89 21.62 -25.09
C ALA A 380 11.29 21.93 -24.51
N GLU A 381 11.82 23.11 -24.83
CA GLU A 381 13.13 23.58 -24.39
C GLU A 381 13.20 23.90 -22.87
N GLU A 382 12.06 24.29 -22.27
CA GLU A 382 11.96 24.61 -20.86
C GLU A 382 11.57 23.39 -19.99
N ARG A 383 11.23 22.24 -20.61
CA ARG A 383 10.79 21.04 -19.90
C ARG A 383 11.95 20.35 -19.19
N SER A 384 11.75 19.99 -17.93
CA SER A 384 12.68 19.14 -17.19
C SER A 384 12.74 17.75 -17.80
N SER A 385 13.90 17.11 -17.72
CA SER A 385 14.07 15.68 -18.05
C SER A 385 13.44 14.70 -17.03
N ALA A 386 12.72 15.22 -16.04
CA ALA A 386 12.00 14.42 -15.05
C ALA A 386 10.65 13.93 -15.63
N PRO A 387 10.20 12.70 -15.37
CA PRO A 387 8.92 12.18 -15.80
C PRO A 387 7.73 13.09 -15.48
N TYR A 388 7.77 13.80 -14.36
CA TYR A 388 6.78 14.81 -13.95
C TYR A 388 7.39 15.85 -12.98
N ASP A 389 6.69 16.96 -12.80
CA ASP A 389 7.16 18.08 -11.97
C ASP A 389 7.03 17.83 -10.45
N MET A 390 7.64 18.73 -9.66
CA MET A 390 7.61 18.62 -8.19
C MET A 390 6.22 18.85 -7.59
N VAL A 391 5.36 19.64 -8.22
CA VAL A 391 3.98 19.89 -7.75
C VAL A 391 3.20 18.57 -7.75
N ARG A 392 3.28 17.84 -8.84
CA ARG A 392 2.64 16.53 -8.97
C ARG A 392 3.24 15.49 -8.01
N ALA A 393 4.56 15.54 -7.78
CA ALA A 393 5.19 14.67 -6.78
C ALA A 393 4.65 14.91 -5.37
N VAL A 394 4.48 16.18 -4.96
CA VAL A 394 3.88 16.53 -3.65
C VAL A 394 2.46 16.00 -3.56
N VAL A 395 1.63 16.21 -4.58
CA VAL A 395 0.24 15.71 -4.61
C VAL A 395 0.19 14.20 -4.49
N ASN A 396 0.98 13.49 -5.29
CA ASN A 396 0.98 12.02 -5.30
C ASN A 396 1.39 11.45 -3.93
N LEU A 397 2.49 11.93 -3.36
CA LEU A 397 2.97 11.46 -2.07
C LEU A 397 2.00 11.78 -0.93
N THR A 398 1.43 12.99 -0.93
CA THR A 398 0.47 13.41 0.10
C THR A 398 -0.81 12.59 0.04
N ALA A 399 -1.42 12.48 -1.14
CA ALA A 399 -2.67 11.75 -1.31
C ALA A 399 -2.51 10.25 -0.97
N ALA A 400 -1.46 9.62 -1.49
CA ALA A 400 -1.20 8.20 -1.24
C ALA A 400 -0.93 7.93 0.25
N SER A 401 -0.05 8.72 0.89
CA SER A 401 0.28 8.55 2.31
C SER A 401 -0.94 8.69 3.20
N ILE A 402 -1.79 9.69 2.95
CA ILE A 402 -3.01 9.92 3.73
C ILE A 402 -4.00 8.77 3.57
N LEU A 403 -4.25 8.33 2.33
CA LEU A 403 -5.20 7.23 2.07
C LEU A 403 -4.74 5.92 2.73
N ILE A 404 -3.46 5.58 2.61
CA ILE A 404 -2.90 4.37 3.22
C ILE A 404 -2.97 4.47 4.76
N ALA A 405 -2.58 5.62 5.35
CA ALA A 405 -2.63 5.81 6.79
C ALA A 405 -4.05 5.74 7.35
N ILE A 406 -5.06 6.26 6.63
CA ILE A 406 -6.48 6.13 6.99
C ILE A 406 -6.87 4.66 7.03
N ALA A 407 -6.62 3.89 5.97
CA ALA A 407 -6.99 2.48 5.90
C ALA A 407 -6.28 1.65 6.99
N THR A 408 -4.99 1.87 7.20
CA THR A 408 -4.23 1.22 8.28
C THR A 408 -4.84 1.51 9.66
N SER A 409 -5.32 2.74 9.89
CA SER A 409 -5.97 3.10 11.15
C SER A 409 -7.28 2.35 11.44
N TYR A 410 -7.95 1.89 10.40
CA TYR A 410 -9.15 1.05 10.47
C TYR A 410 -8.82 -0.45 10.40
N LYS A 411 -7.54 -0.82 10.43
CA LYS A 411 -7.07 -2.21 10.23
C LYS A 411 -7.58 -2.84 8.93
N LEU A 412 -7.79 -2.02 7.90
CA LEU A 412 -8.22 -2.47 6.58
C LEU A 412 -6.98 -2.71 5.71
N PRO A 413 -6.66 -3.95 5.37
CA PRO A 413 -5.60 -4.24 4.43
C PRO A 413 -6.01 -3.73 3.06
N LEU A 414 -5.20 -2.83 2.50
CA LEU A 414 -5.36 -2.35 1.14
C LEU A 414 -4.08 -2.61 0.34
N SER A 415 -4.20 -2.54 -0.96
CA SER A 415 -3.01 -2.59 -1.80
C SER A 415 -2.36 -1.22 -1.90
N THR A 416 -1.25 -1.03 -1.21
CA THR A 416 -0.47 0.21 -1.28
C THR A 416 0.01 0.48 -2.70
N THR A 417 0.44 -0.56 -3.43
CA THR A 417 0.82 -0.47 -4.86
C THR A 417 -0.33 0.08 -5.70
N TYR A 418 -1.55 -0.44 -5.52
CA TYR A 418 -2.70 0.02 -6.28
C TYR A 418 -3.08 1.46 -5.94
N VAL A 419 -3.03 1.83 -4.67
CA VAL A 419 -3.30 3.21 -4.22
C VAL A 419 -2.30 4.19 -4.83
N VAL A 420 -1.01 3.92 -4.72
CA VAL A 420 0.05 4.79 -5.27
C VAL A 420 -0.07 4.91 -6.79
N PHE A 421 -0.27 3.78 -7.49
CA PHE A 421 -0.45 3.74 -8.93
C PHE A 421 -1.68 4.54 -9.37
N MET A 422 -2.83 4.34 -8.71
CA MET A 422 -4.07 5.03 -9.09
C MET A 422 -4.07 6.52 -8.75
N VAL A 423 -3.43 6.93 -7.66
CA VAL A 423 -3.17 8.36 -7.38
C VAL A 423 -2.31 8.97 -8.48
N ALA A 424 -1.24 8.28 -8.91
CA ALA A 424 -0.37 8.74 -9.99
C ALA A 424 -1.10 8.81 -11.34
N MET A 425 -1.98 7.86 -11.63
CA MET A 425 -2.79 7.87 -12.86
C MET A 425 -3.85 8.97 -12.83
N GLY A 426 -4.57 9.14 -11.72
CA GLY A 426 -5.53 10.21 -11.53
C GLY A 426 -4.88 11.60 -11.66
N SER A 427 -3.73 11.80 -11.02
CA SER A 427 -2.97 13.06 -11.13
C SER A 427 -2.45 13.29 -12.55
N SER A 428 -2.06 12.24 -13.27
CA SER A 428 -1.63 12.31 -14.67
C SER A 428 -2.77 12.72 -15.59
N LEU A 429 -3.95 12.17 -15.38
CA LEU A 429 -5.15 12.54 -16.12
C LEU A 429 -5.53 14.00 -15.87
N ALA A 430 -5.58 14.41 -14.59
CA ALA A 430 -5.91 15.78 -14.19
C ALA A 430 -4.92 16.81 -14.74
N ASP A 431 -3.66 16.44 -14.86
CA ASP A 431 -2.58 17.28 -15.40
C ASP A 431 -2.61 17.41 -16.93
N ARG A 432 -3.62 16.79 -17.58
CA ARG A 432 -3.75 16.73 -19.05
C ARG A 432 -2.51 16.17 -19.73
N SER A 433 -1.77 15.29 -19.03
CA SER A 433 -0.56 14.66 -19.57
C SER A 433 -0.87 13.61 -20.65
N TRP A 434 -2.14 13.26 -20.83
CA TRP A 434 -2.60 12.30 -21.80
C TRP A 434 -3.06 13.05 -23.07
N GLY A 435 -2.15 13.21 -24.01
CA GLY A 435 -2.48 13.71 -25.35
C GLY A 435 -3.47 12.77 -26.05
N ARG A 436 -4.17 13.25 -27.08
CA ARG A 436 -5.26 12.51 -27.72
C ARG A 436 -4.81 11.14 -28.27
N GLU A 437 -3.59 11.04 -28.78
CA GLU A 437 -3.02 9.80 -29.30
C GLU A 437 -2.44 8.95 -28.17
N SER A 438 -1.65 9.52 -27.27
CA SER A 438 -1.05 8.81 -26.14
C SER A 438 -2.07 8.31 -25.12
N ALA A 439 -3.25 8.95 -25.00
CA ALA A 439 -4.31 8.53 -24.10
C ALA A 439 -4.77 7.08 -24.33
N VAL A 440 -4.89 6.66 -25.60
CA VAL A 440 -5.32 5.29 -25.93
C VAL A 440 -4.32 4.27 -25.42
N TYR A 441 -3.03 4.50 -25.61
CA TYR A 441 -1.96 3.59 -25.18
C TYR A 441 -1.83 3.56 -23.65
N ARG A 442 -1.91 4.71 -22.99
CA ARG A 442 -1.84 4.81 -21.53
C ARG A 442 -3.03 4.13 -20.86
N ILE A 443 -4.24 4.32 -21.39
CA ILE A 443 -5.42 3.60 -20.91
C ILE A 443 -5.23 2.10 -21.10
N THR A 444 -4.66 1.65 -22.23
CA THR A 444 -4.35 0.23 -22.42
C THR A 444 -3.37 -0.27 -21.34
N GLY A 445 -2.31 0.49 -21.06
CA GLY A 445 -1.36 0.16 -19.99
C GLY A 445 -2.01 0.09 -18.61
N VAL A 446 -2.84 1.07 -18.26
CA VAL A 446 -3.62 1.06 -17.01
C VAL A 446 -4.55 -0.14 -16.93
N MET A 447 -5.27 -0.46 -18.03
CA MET A 447 -6.15 -1.62 -18.10
C MET A 447 -5.38 -2.95 -18.00
N ALA A 448 -4.19 -3.03 -18.60
CA ALA A 448 -3.31 -4.20 -18.47
C ALA A 448 -2.87 -4.42 -17.01
N VAL A 449 -2.49 -3.34 -16.32
CA VAL A 449 -2.15 -3.40 -14.88
C VAL A 449 -3.36 -3.83 -14.05
N ILE A 450 -4.54 -3.24 -14.26
CA ILE A 450 -5.78 -3.61 -13.56
C ILE A 450 -6.14 -5.08 -13.84
N SER A 451 -6.03 -5.54 -15.10
CA SER A 451 -6.24 -6.94 -15.43
C SER A 451 -5.24 -7.87 -14.72
N GLY A 452 -3.98 -7.43 -14.61
CA GLY A 452 -2.95 -8.11 -13.82
C GLY A 452 -3.35 -8.28 -12.35
N TRP A 453 -4.07 -7.33 -11.77
CA TRP A 453 -4.55 -7.41 -10.39
C TRP A 453 -5.59 -8.52 -10.19
N PHE A 454 -6.51 -8.69 -11.13
CA PHE A 454 -7.46 -9.81 -11.09
C PHE A 454 -6.75 -11.16 -11.28
N ILE A 455 -5.74 -11.21 -12.17
CA ILE A 455 -4.92 -12.40 -12.36
C ILE A 455 -4.11 -12.71 -11.09
N THR A 456 -3.63 -11.68 -10.36
CA THR A 456 -2.96 -11.85 -9.05
C THR A 456 -3.88 -12.48 -8.03
N ALA A 457 -5.13 -12.02 -7.94
CA ALA A 457 -6.12 -12.56 -7.01
C ALA A 457 -6.42 -14.05 -7.32
N LEU A 458 -6.77 -14.32 -8.57
CA LEU A 458 -7.06 -15.70 -9.01
C LEU A 458 -5.83 -16.62 -8.91
N GLY A 459 -4.67 -16.15 -9.37
CA GLY A 459 -3.42 -16.91 -9.31
C GLY A 459 -2.99 -17.19 -7.87
N GLY A 460 -3.05 -16.18 -6.99
CA GLY A 460 -2.76 -16.33 -5.55
C GLY A 460 -3.66 -17.39 -4.91
N PHE A 461 -4.96 -17.33 -5.20
CA PHE A 461 -5.92 -18.32 -4.72
C PHE A 461 -5.61 -19.72 -5.23
N LEU A 462 -5.48 -19.90 -6.55
CA LEU A 462 -5.32 -21.22 -7.18
C LEU A 462 -3.97 -21.88 -6.84
N ILE A 463 -2.88 -21.11 -6.85
CA ILE A 463 -1.55 -21.64 -6.53
C ILE A 463 -1.49 -22.06 -5.06
N ALA A 464 -1.95 -21.21 -4.15
CA ALA A 464 -1.96 -21.54 -2.73
C ALA A 464 -2.89 -22.72 -2.41
N LEU A 465 -4.06 -22.81 -3.06
CA LEU A 465 -4.96 -23.95 -2.96
C LEU A 465 -4.26 -25.25 -3.40
N ALA A 466 -3.63 -25.24 -4.58
CA ALA A 466 -2.96 -26.42 -5.13
C ALA A 466 -1.78 -26.85 -4.26
N VAL A 467 -0.93 -25.90 -3.85
CA VAL A 467 0.24 -26.19 -3.00
C VAL A 467 -0.20 -26.71 -1.64
N THR A 468 -1.20 -26.10 -1.00
CA THR A 468 -1.72 -26.56 0.29
C THR A 468 -2.34 -27.96 0.18
N ALA A 469 -3.12 -28.22 -0.88
CA ALA A 469 -3.67 -29.55 -1.11
C ALA A 469 -2.58 -30.62 -1.28
N LEU A 470 -1.50 -30.31 -2.02
CA LEU A 470 -0.33 -31.20 -2.16
C LEU A 470 0.37 -31.44 -0.82
N LEU A 471 0.53 -30.40 0.01
CA LEU A 471 1.15 -30.52 1.34
C LEU A 471 0.31 -31.38 2.28
N LEU A 472 -1.01 -31.20 2.31
CA LEU A 472 -1.91 -31.99 3.14
C LEU A 472 -1.99 -33.45 2.71
N TRP A 473 -1.96 -33.70 1.39
CA TRP A 473 -1.99 -35.07 0.85
C TRP A 473 -0.66 -35.80 0.99
N GLY A 474 0.46 -35.13 0.71
CA GLY A 474 1.80 -35.73 0.71
C GLY A 474 2.53 -35.65 2.06
N GLY A 475 1.98 -34.96 3.05
CA GLY A 475 2.55 -34.81 4.38
C GLY A 475 4.01 -34.29 4.34
N TRP A 476 4.85 -34.83 5.22
CA TRP A 476 6.26 -34.39 5.35
C TRP A 476 7.12 -34.62 4.10
N ILE A 477 6.74 -35.61 3.24
CA ILE A 477 7.43 -35.87 1.96
C ILE A 477 7.20 -34.70 1.01
N ALA A 478 5.96 -34.18 0.91
CA ALA A 478 5.66 -33.00 0.10
C ALA A 478 6.32 -31.73 0.67
N VAL A 479 6.35 -31.59 1.99
CA VAL A 479 7.07 -30.48 2.64
C VAL A 479 8.54 -30.49 2.22
N ALA A 480 9.24 -31.61 2.37
CA ALA A 480 10.65 -31.73 2.00
C ALA A 480 10.89 -31.45 0.51
N ALA A 481 10.01 -31.96 -0.37
CA ALA A 481 10.15 -31.79 -1.81
C ALA A 481 9.91 -30.36 -2.30
N LEU A 482 8.99 -29.61 -1.66
CA LEU A 482 8.64 -28.25 -2.07
C LEU A 482 9.49 -27.16 -1.39
N THR A 483 10.22 -27.49 -0.32
CA THR A 483 11.10 -26.54 0.40
C THR A 483 12.58 -26.73 0.09
N ALA A 484 12.97 -27.82 -0.56
CA ALA A 484 14.32 -28.09 -1.09
C ALA A 484 14.55 -27.34 -2.42
#